data_b509664763616752eae0cb142c1e88d0
#
_entry.id   b509664763616752eae0cb142c1e88d0
#
_cell.length_a   1.000
_cell.length_b   1.000
_cell.length_c   1.000
_cell.angle_alpha   90.00
_cell.angle_beta   90.00
_cell.angle_gamma   90.00
#
_symmetry.space_group_name_H-M   'P 1'
#
loop_
_entity.id
_entity.type
_entity.pdbx_description
1 polymer ?
#
loop_
_entity_poly.entity_id
_entity_poly.type
_entity_poly.pdbx_seq_one_letter_code
_entity_poly.pdbx_strand_id
1 'polypeptide(L)'
;MSSEIRDINLAESGERKIEWVKRNCDLLRTLEKEFSENKPFAGKKITLSVHLEAKTAYLCLVLAAGGADMYVTGSNPLSTQDDVVAALVKAGLEVHAWYDATPEEYENHIRAVLSAGPNIIIDDGGDLVNMVHKEMQHLIPNIIGGCEETTTGIIRLEAMNKAGELKFPMVRVNNAACKHFFDNRYGTGQSVWDGINRTTNLIVAGKIVVVAGYGWCGKGTAMRAKGLGARVIVTEIDPIKAIEAVMDGFDVMPMKEAAKVGDFFVTVTGCDGVIDKEDFAEMKEGAILCNAGHFDCEIDMAWLKANAVEIREQRKNIMGYKLPTGQWIFVLAEGRLVNLAAGDGHPAEIMDMSFAIQALSAKYLVEHAGELTEKLIDVPEEVDKDVARRKLAFLGKEIDVLTPEQEKYLNSYAL
;
A
#
# COMPACT_ATOMS: atom_id res chain seq x y z
N MET A 1 13.29 23.90 -8.13
CA MET A 1 12.04 24.07 -8.92
C MET A 1 10.94 24.48 -7.97
N SER A 2 9.88 25.10 -8.39
CA SER A 2 8.77 25.48 -7.49
C SER A 2 7.75 24.35 -7.48
N SER A 3 7.22 24.03 -6.31
CA SER A 3 6.10 23.07 -6.18
C SER A 3 4.93 23.41 -7.09
N GLU A 4 4.22 22.38 -7.58
CA GLU A 4 3.03 22.51 -8.38
C GLU A 4 1.88 21.75 -7.71
N ILE A 5 0.92 22.52 -7.15
CA ILE A 5 -0.16 22.02 -6.30
C ILE A 5 -1.46 22.78 -6.57
N ARG A 6 -2.61 22.26 -6.15
CA ARG A 6 -3.91 22.88 -6.37
C ARG A 6 -4.09 24.21 -5.62
N ASP A 7 -3.93 24.20 -4.30
CA ASP A 7 -4.23 25.34 -3.45
C ASP A 7 -3.44 25.32 -2.14
N ILE A 8 -2.52 26.25 -1.96
CA ILE A 8 -1.72 26.38 -0.75
C ILE A 8 -2.55 26.79 0.48
N ASN A 9 -3.71 27.41 0.29
CA ASN A 9 -4.57 27.84 1.39
C ASN A 9 -5.20 26.67 2.17
N LEU A 10 -5.15 25.46 1.63
CA LEU A 10 -5.61 24.24 2.30
C LEU A 10 -4.63 23.74 3.38
N ALA A 11 -3.43 24.29 3.48
CA ALA A 11 -2.35 23.79 4.34
C ALA A 11 -2.75 23.59 5.80
N GLU A 12 -3.53 24.50 6.39
CA GLU A 12 -3.95 24.38 7.80
C GLU A 12 -4.77 23.11 8.08
N SER A 13 -5.61 22.67 7.13
CA SER A 13 -6.34 21.42 7.24
C SER A 13 -5.39 20.23 7.22
N GLY A 14 -4.43 20.23 6.29
CA GLY A 14 -3.42 19.18 6.19
C GLY A 14 -2.51 19.10 7.43
N GLU A 15 -2.09 20.24 7.95
CA GLU A 15 -1.29 20.31 9.20
C GLU A 15 -2.01 19.63 10.38
N ARG A 16 -3.31 19.86 10.55
CA ARG A 16 -4.11 19.20 11.59
C ARG A 16 -4.17 17.68 11.40
N LYS A 17 -4.31 17.21 10.16
CA LYS A 17 -4.29 15.76 9.85
C LYS A 17 -2.93 15.14 10.16
N ILE A 18 -1.84 15.79 9.75
CA ILE A 18 -0.47 15.34 10.02
C ILE A 18 -0.19 15.34 11.53
N GLU A 19 -0.62 16.36 12.26
CA GLU A 19 -0.47 16.41 13.72
C GLU A 19 -1.23 15.26 14.42
N TRP A 20 -2.43 14.92 13.94
CA TRP A 20 -3.16 13.75 14.44
C TRP A 20 -2.38 12.44 14.22
N VAL A 21 -1.84 12.25 13.02
CA VAL A 21 -1.00 11.09 12.69
C VAL A 21 0.25 11.07 13.58
N LYS A 22 0.95 12.18 13.70
CA LYS A 22 2.15 12.30 14.54
C LYS A 22 1.91 11.88 15.98
N ARG A 23 0.74 12.17 16.54
CA ARG A 23 0.36 11.74 17.91
C ARG A 23 0.23 10.24 18.06
N ASN A 24 -0.11 9.54 16.98
CA ASN A 24 -0.41 8.11 16.97
C ASN A 24 0.70 7.26 16.29
N CYS A 25 1.85 7.86 15.97
CA CYS A 25 3.00 7.21 15.34
C CYS A 25 4.25 7.35 16.24
N ASP A 26 4.35 6.48 17.22
CA ASP A 26 5.40 6.52 18.24
C ASP A 26 6.79 6.19 17.66
N LEU A 27 6.86 5.23 16.72
CA LEU A 27 8.10 4.84 16.06
C LEU A 27 8.65 6.00 15.22
N LEU A 28 7.83 6.56 14.34
CA LEU A 28 8.22 7.70 13.51
C LEU A 28 8.61 8.92 14.36
N ARG A 29 7.92 9.16 15.47
CA ARG A 29 8.27 10.24 16.40
C ARG A 29 9.66 10.06 17.03
N THR A 30 10.01 8.82 17.36
CA THR A 30 11.35 8.48 17.87
C THR A 30 12.40 8.65 16.79
N LEU A 31 12.12 8.16 15.57
CA LEU A 31 13.00 8.33 14.42
C LEU A 31 13.17 9.79 14.03
N GLU A 32 12.12 10.62 14.08
CA GLU A 32 12.21 12.06 13.84
C GLU A 32 13.23 12.73 14.77
N LYS A 33 13.19 12.37 16.07
CA LYS A 33 14.16 12.87 17.04
C LYS A 33 15.59 12.38 16.74
N GLU A 34 15.77 11.07 16.58
CA GLU A 34 17.07 10.45 16.27
C GLU A 34 17.68 11.03 14.98
N PHE A 35 16.88 11.19 13.94
CA PHE A 35 17.32 11.71 12.64
C PHE A 35 17.61 13.22 12.71
N SER A 36 16.85 13.98 13.50
CA SER A 36 17.13 15.40 13.69
C SER A 36 18.47 15.66 14.37
N GLU A 37 18.91 14.74 15.24
CA GLU A 37 20.20 14.81 15.93
C GLU A 37 21.36 14.32 15.04
N ASN A 38 21.17 13.20 14.33
CA ASN A 38 22.24 12.49 13.61
C ASN A 38 22.36 12.86 12.13
N LYS A 39 21.32 13.46 11.54
CA LYS A 39 21.27 13.89 10.13
C LYS A 39 21.75 12.84 9.11
N PRO A 40 21.18 11.62 9.12
CA PRO A 40 21.65 10.53 8.26
C PRO A 40 21.51 10.82 6.76
N PHE A 41 20.64 11.75 6.38
CA PHE A 41 20.37 12.13 5.00
C PHE A 41 20.97 13.50 4.61
N ALA A 42 21.88 14.04 5.40
CA ALA A 42 22.48 15.35 5.10
C ALA A 42 23.07 15.39 3.68
N GLY A 43 22.62 16.35 2.86
CA GLY A 43 23.02 16.52 1.48
C GLY A 43 22.50 15.45 0.52
N LYS A 44 21.52 14.66 0.91
CA LYS A 44 20.86 13.68 0.03
C LYS A 44 19.52 14.21 -0.44
N LYS A 45 19.24 13.99 -1.72
CA LYS A 45 17.93 14.20 -2.34
C LYS A 45 17.15 12.91 -2.33
N ILE A 46 15.96 12.94 -1.76
CA ILE A 46 15.05 11.79 -1.72
C ILE A 46 13.82 12.13 -2.54
N THR A 47 13.55 11.34 -3.57
CA THR A 47 12.28 11.39 -4.30
C THR A 47 11.36 10.31 -3.78
N LEU A 48 10.13 10.70 -3.42
CA LEU A 48 9.13 9.81 -2.87
C LEU A 48 7.84 9.86 -3.70
N SER A 49 7.33 8.69 -4.06
CA SER A 49 6.01 8.47 -4.65
C SER A 49 5.30 7.36 -3.86
N VAL A 50 4.44 7.75 -2.93
CA VAL A 50 3.59 6.86 -2.12
C VAL A 50 2.21 7.51 -2.05
N HIS A 51 1.17 6.78 -1.68
CA HIS A 51 -0.17 7.37 -1.48
C HIS A 51 -0.07 8.63 -0.60
N LEU A 52 -0.31 9.81 -1.20
CA LEU A 52 0.01 11.09 -0.55
C LEU A 52 -1.13 11.58 0.33
N GLU A 53 -1.13 11.05 1.54
CA GLU A 53 -2.04 11.37 2.63
C GLU A 53 -1.24 11.64 3.93
N ALA A 54 -1.91 11.89 5.05
CA ALA A 54 -1.25 12.42 6.25
C ALA A 54 -0.13 11.54 6.83
N LYS A 55 -0.23 10.21 6.72
CA LYS A 55 0.79 9.28 7.24
C LYS A 55 2.05 9.33 6.38
N THR A 56 1.90 9.34 5.06
CA THR A 56 2.99 9.53 4.10
C THR A 56 3.65 10.90 4.28
N ALA A 57 2.85 11.94 4.49
CA ALA A 57 3.39 13.27 4.77
C ALA A 57 4.25 13.29 6.03
N TYR A 58 3.84 12.57 7.08
CA TYR A 58 4.66 12.49 8.28
C TYR A 58 5.98 11.74 8.04
N LEU A 59 5.99 10.66 7.25
CA LEU A 59 7.25 10.04 6.82
C LEU A 59 8.16 11.05 6.10
N CYS A 60 7.63 11.85 5.17
CA CYS A 60 8.41 12.88 4.48
C CYS A 60 9.04 13.89 5.46
N LEU A 61 8.30 14.31 6.49
CA LEU A 61 8.83 15.23 7.52
C LEU A 61 9.92 14.57 8.38
N VAL A 62 9.80 13.28 8.69
CA VAL A 62 10.83 12.52 9.41
C VAL A 62 12.13 12.43 8.60
N LEU A 63 12.03 12.15 7.31
CA LEU A 63 13.19 12.11 6.40
C LEU A 63 13.82 13.51 6.25
N ALA A 64 13.01 14.55 6.10
CA ALA A 64 13.47 15.94 6.06
C ALA A 64 14.15 16.36 7.36
N ALA A 65 13.61 15.94 8.54
CA ALA A 65 14.26 16.16 9.83
C ALA A 65 15.65 15.50 9.87
N GLY A 66 15.85 14.39 9.16
CA GLY A 66 17.13 13.73 8.95
C GLY A 66 18.09 14.44 7.98
N GLY A 67 17.71 15.59 7.45
CA GLY A 67 18.54 16.39 6.53
C GLY A 67 18.36 16.07 5.06
N ALA A 68 17.31 15.34 4.67
CA ALA A 68 16.98 15.09 3.29
C ALA A 68 16.35 16.31 2.61
N ASP A 69 16.76 16.58 1.37
CA ASP A 69 16.01 17.44 0.45
C ASP A 69 14.92 16.57 -0.21
N MET A 70 13.65 16.83 0.15
CA MET A 70 12.51 15.99 -0.25
C MET A 70 11.83 16.49 -1.51
N TYR A 71 11.59 15.58 -2.45
CA TYR A 71 10.85 15.78 -3.69
C TYR A 71 9.72 14.76 -3.75
N VAL A 72 8.47 15.22 -3.62
CA VAL A 72 7.35 14.36 -3.27
C VAL A 72 6.25 14.40 -4.34
N THR A 73 5.74 13.23 -4.69
CA THR A 73 4.51 13.07 -5.47
C THR A 73 3.64 11.96 -4.86
N GLY A 74 2.40 11.81 -5.35
CA GLY A 74 1.55 10.70 -4.95
C GLY A 74 1.69 9.53 -5.92
N SER A 75 1.61 8.28 -5.44
CA SER A 75 1.59 7.08 -6.29
C SER A 75 0.24 6.83 -6.96
N ASN A 76 -0.82 7.52 -6.51
CA ASN A 76 -2.16 7.43 -7.09
C ASN A 76 -2.91 8.75 -6.91
N PRO A 77 -3.31 9.42 -8.02
CA PRO A 77 -4.05 10.68 -7.96
C PRO A 77 -5.32 10.62 -7.12
N LEU A 78 -6.02 9.48 -7.11
CA LEU A 78 -7.31 9.34 -6.42
C LEU A 78 -7.19 9.11 -4.91
N SER A 79 -5.98 8.90 -4.41
CA SER A 79 -5.68 8.84 -2.97
C SER A 79 -4.93 10.07 -2.45
N THR A 80 -4.50 10.94 -3.35
CA THR A 80 -3.81 12.19 -3.00
C THR A 80 -4.77 13.15 -2.28
N GLN A 81 -4.32 13.78 -1.19
CA GLN A 81 -5.08 14.76 -0.43
C GLN A 81 -4.49 16.16 -0.58
N ASP A 82 -5.20 17.06 -1.26
CA ASP A 82 -4.71 18.40 -1.61
C ASP A 82 -4.32 19.25 -0.41
N ASP A 83 -5.01 19.10 0.72
CA ASP A 83 -4.67 19.79 1.97
C ASP A 83 -3.36 19.29 2.61
N VAL A 84 -3.10 18.00 2.50
CA VAL A 84 -1.84 17.39 2.95
C VAL A 84 -0.68 17.81 2.05
N VAL A 85 -0.90 17.83 0.73
CA VAL A 85 0.05 18.37 -0.26
C VAL A 85 0.43 19.81 0.09
N ALA A 86 -0.57 20.67 0.34
CA ALA A 86 -0.35 22.06 0.72
C ALA A 86 0.45 22.20 2.02
N ALA A 87 0.18 21.34 3.02
CA ALA A 87 0.90 21.34 4.29
C ALA A 87 2.39 21.00 4.12
N LEU A 88 2.73 20.03 3.25
CA LEU A 88 4.12 19.69 2.95
C LEU A 88 4.86 20.84 2.25
N VAL A 89 4.22 21.52 1.30
CA VAL A 89 4.80 22.71 0.65
C VAL A 89 5.03 23.83 1.67
N LYS A 90 4.07 24.07 2.56
CA LYS A 90 4.22 25.06 3.66
C LYS A 90 5.36 24.69 4.62
N ALA A 91 5.61 23.37 4.82
CA ALA A 91 6.74 22.87 5.60
C ALA A 91 8.10 22.98 4.87
N GLY A 92 8.11 23.42 3.60
CA GLY A 92 9.33 23.67 2.83
C GLY A 92 9.77 22.50 1.93
N LEU A 93 8.97 21.47 1.74
CA LEU A 93 9.24 20.38 0.82
C LEU A 93 8.81 20.76 -0.61
N GLU A 94 9.47 20.19 -1.62
CA GLU A 94 9.04 20.34 -3.02
C GLU A 94 8.04 19.23 -3.35
N VAL A 95 6.81 19.61 -3.74
CA VAL A 95 5.71 18.67 -4.01
C VAL A 95 5.06 18.97 -5.35
N HIS A 96 4.84 17.91 -6.14
CA HIS A 96 4.10 17.97 -7.40
C HIS A 96 3.00 16.91 -7.34
N ALA A 97 1.79 17.29 -6.93
CA ALA A 97 0.67 16.37 -6.80
C ALA A 97 -0.65 17.11 -6.57
N TRP A 98 -1.76 16.52 -7.04
CA TRP A 98 -3.12 16.87 -6.64
C TRP A 98 -4.09 15.72 -6.83
N TYR A 99 -5.22 15.82 -6.13
CA TYR A 99 -6.32 14.86 -6.26
C TYR A 99 -6.92 14.90 -7.68
N ASP A 100 -7.22 13.72 -8.24
CA ASP A 100 -7.85 13.56 -9.56
C ASP A 100 -7.02 14.17 -10.71
N ALA A 101 -5.70 14.06 -10.61
CA ALA A 101 -4.81 14.38 -11.71
C ALA A 101 -5.05 13.42 -12.88
N THR A 102 -5.06 13.96 -14.10
CA THR A 102 -5.13 13.14 -15.31
C THR A 102 -3.88 12.27 -15.47
N PRO A 103 -3.92 11.21 -16.30
CA PRO A 103 -2.72 10.39 -16.54
C PRO A 103 -1.51 11.19 -17.02
N GLU A 104 -1.71 12.20 -17.88
CA GLU A 104 -0.65 13.08 -18.36
C GLU A 104 -0.09 13.96 -17.23
N GLU A 105 -0.96 14.56 -16.42
CA GLU A 105 -0.54 15.35 -15.26
C GLU A 105 0.23 14.49 -14.24
N TYR A 106 -0.25 13.28 -13.95
CA TYR A 106 0.43 12.34 -13.08
C TYR A 106 1.83 11.99 -13.57
N GLU A 107 1.98 11.70 -14.86
CA GLU A 107 3.28 11.44 -15.49
C GLU A 107 4.21 12.66 -15.41
N ASN A 108 3.68 13.87 -15.58
CA ASN A 108 4.42 15.11 -15.43
C ASN A 108 4.88 15.36 -13.98
N HIS A 109 4.05 14.99 -12.98
CA HIS A 109 4.45 15.05 -11.57
C HIS A 109 5.65 14.14 -11.28
N ILE A 110 5.62 12.90 -11.78
CA ILE A 110 6.73 11.96 -11.65
C ILE A 110 8.01 12.54 -12.29
N ARG A 111 7.91 13.08 -13.50
CA ARG A 111 9.05 13.73 -14.19
C ARG A 111 9.61 14.91 -13.39
N ALA A 112 8.73 15.75 -12.85
CA ALA A 112 9.13 16.92 -12.08
C ALA A 112 9.95 16.53 -10.87
N VAL A 113 9.47 15.61 -10.03
CA VAL A 113 10.19 15.18 -8.81
C VAL A 113 11.50 14.44 -9.13
N LEU A 114 11.55 13.65 -10.21
CA LEU A 114 12.78 12.98 -10.66
C LEU A 114 13.80 13.95 -11.25
N SER A 115 13.37 15.06 -11.85
CA SER A 115 14.26 16.07 -12.42
C SER A 115 15.16 16.75 -11.40
N ALA A 116 14.85 16.60 -10.10
CA ALA A 116 15.70 17.03 -9.00
C ALA A 116 17.03 16.25 -8.91
N GLY A 117 17.11 15.07 -9.55
CA GLY A 117 18.29 14.20 -9.51
C GLY A 117 18.47 13.48 -8.19
N PRO A 118 17.56 12.55 -7.83
CA PRO A 118 17.56 11.88 -6.53
C PRO A 118 18.79 11.02 -6.28
N ASN A 119 19.16 10.92 -5.01
CA ASN A 119 20.11 9.92 -4.53
C ASN A 119 19.38 8.66 -4.04
N ILE A 120 18.16 8.83 -3.51
CA ILE A 120 17.31 7.74 -3.00
C ILE A 120 15.92 7.90 -3.61
N ILE A 121 15.32 6.75 -3.95
CA ILE A 121 13.95 6.65 -4.42
C ILE A 121 13.14 5.86 -3.39
N ILE A 122 11.98 6.39 -2.97
CA ILE A 122 10.97 5.63 -2.24
C ILE A 122 9.76 5.54 -3.14
N ASP A 123 9.42 4.33 -3.56
CA ASP A 123 8.41 4.05 -4.59
C ASP A 123 7.31 3.14 -4.06
N ASP A 124 6.12 3.29 -4.61
CA ASP A 124 4.96 2.47 -4.27
C ASP A 124 4.24 2.11 -5.58
N GLY A 125 4.64 0.96 -6.12
CA GLY A 125 4.17 0.44 -7.39
C GLY A 125 5.21 0.46 -8.51
N GLY A 126 6.38 1.06 -8.30
CA GLY A 126 7.52 1.01 -9.21
C GLY A 126 7.47 2.03 -10.35
N ASP A 127 6.64 3.08 -10.28
CA ASP A 127 6.51 4.05 -11.38
C ASP A 127 7.69 5.00 -11.47
N LEU A 128 8.28 5.44 -10.34
CA LEU A 128 9.52 6.22 -10.34
C LEU A 128 10.67 5.41 -10.95
N VAL A 129 10.85 4.18 -10.48
CA VAL A 129 11.91 3.29 -10.96
C VAL A 129 11.76 3.00 -12.45
N ASN A 130 10.53 2.74 -12.89
CA ASN A 130 10.22 2.48 -14.30
C ASN A 130 10.56 3.69 -15.19
N MET A 131 10.17 4.91 -14.79
CA MET A 131 10.47 6.13 -15.53
C MET A 131 11.98 6.40 -15.61
N VAL A 132 12.71 6.21 -14.51
CA VAL A 132 14.18 6.34 -14.52
C VAL A 132 14.81 5.40 -15.54
N HIS A 133 14.41 4.13 -15.57
CA HIS A 133 14.99 3.13 -16.46
C HIS A 133 14.60 3.31 -17.94
N LYS A 134 13.40 3.83 -18.22
CA LYS A 134 12.94 4.04 -19.59
C LYS A 134 13.37 5.37 -20.19
N GLU A 135 13.25 6.46 -19.42
CA GLU A 135 13.31 7.81 -19.98
C GLU A 135 14.39 8.69 -19.36
N MET A 136 14.79 8.43 -18.11
CA MET A 136 15.70 9.29 -17.35
C MET A 136 16.98 8.57 -16.91
N GLN A 137 17.51 7.70 -17.76
CA GLN A 137 18.69 6.86 -17.45
C GLN A 137 19.92 7.67 -17.03
N HIS A 138 20.01 8.92 -17.44
CA HIS A 138 21.08 9.84 -17.04
C HIS A 138 21.15 10.09 -15.52
N LEU A 139 20.05 9.80 -14.78
CA LEU A 139 20.00 9.91 -13.32
C LEU A 139 20.65 8.71 -12.60
N ILE A 140 20.70 7.55 -13.24
CA ILE A 140 21.16 6.29 -12.65
C ILE A 140 22.51 6.42 -11.92
N PRO A 141 23.55 7.10 -12.46
CA PRO A 141 24.83 7.23 -11.77
C PRO A 141 24.78 7.92 -10.40
N ASN A 142 23.75 8.72 -10.14
CA ASN A 142 23.59 9.47 -8.90
C ASN A 142 22.71 8.73 -7.86
N ILE A 143 21.99 7.67 -8.29
CA ILE A 143 21.08 6.93 -7.43
C ILE A 143 21.86 5.87 -6.64
N ILE A 144 21.86 6.01 -5.32
CA ILE A 144 22.44 5.05 -4.37
C ILE A 144 21.57 3.79 -4.32
N GLY A 145 20.26 3.96 -4.32
CA GLY A 145 19.28 2.90 -4.28
C GLY A 145 17.86 3.42 -3.99
N GLY A 146 16.94 2.49 -3.78
CA GLY A 146 15.58 2.83 -3.43
C GLY A 146 14.90 1.77 -2.56
N CYS A 147 13.67 2.08 -2.16
CA CYS A 147 12.82 1.23 -1.33
C CYS A 147 11.44 1.09 -1.98
N GLU A 148 10.90 -0.13 -2.03
CA GLU A 148 9.59 -0.42 -2.63
C GLU A 148 8.58 -0.82 -1.55
N GLU A 149 7.45 -0.12 -1.53
CA GLU A 149 6.40 -0.24 -0.52
C GLU A 149 5.46 -1.42 -0.78
N THR A 150 5.19 -1.78 -2.04
CA THR A 150 4.05 -2.63 -2.36
C THR A 150 4.38 -3.86 -3.19
N THR A 151 3.57 -4.91 -3.04
CA THR A 151 3.71 -6.19 -3.77
C THR A 151 3.77 -5.99 -5.29
N THR A 152 2.96 -5.09 -5.86
CA THR A 152 2.95 -4.84 -7.31
C THR A 152 4.27 -4.29 -7.81
N GLY A 153 4.88 -3.35 -7.08
CA GLY A 153 6.21 -2.84 -7.39
C GLY A 153 7.27 -3.93 -7.25
N ILE A 154 7.20 -4.77 -6.21
CA ILE A 154 8.13 -5.91 -6.04
C ILE A 154 8.09 -6.84 -7.26
N ILE A 155 6.91 -7.21 -7.75
CA ILE A 155 6.76 -8.07 -8.96
C ILE A 155 7.45 -7.44 -10.17
N ARG A 156 7.28 -6.11 -10.37
CA ARG A 156 7.96 -5.38 -11.45
C ARG A 156 9.48 -5.37 -11.28
N LEU A 157 9.97 -5.12 -10.06
CA LEU A 157 11.39 -5.13 -9.75
C LEU A 157 12.02 -6.52 -9.94
N GLU A 158 11.33 -7.58 -9.55
CA GLU A 158 11.77 -8.97 -9.77
C GLU A 158 11.87 -9.28 -11.26
N ALA A 159 10.90 -8.85 -12.06
CA ALA A 159 10.94 -9.01 -13.51
C ALA A 159 12.11 -8.23 -14.13
N MET A 160 12.33 -6.98 -13.72
CA MET A 160 13.47 -6.16 -14.17
C MET A 160 14.81 -6.76 -13.75
N ASN A 161 14.93 -7.25 -12.51
CA ASN A 161 16.13 -7.88 -12.00
C ASN A 161 16.47 -9.16 -12.76
N LYS A 162 15.47 -10.01 -13.01
CA LYS A 162 15.60 -11.24 -13.81
C LYS A 162 16.03 -10.96 -15.26
N ALA A 163 15.57 -9.85 -15.83
CA ALA A 163 15.95 -9.40 -17.16
C ALA A 163 17.34 -8.72 -17.20
N GLY A 164 17.98 -8.46 -16.05
CA GLY A 164 19.26 -7.72 -15.95
C GLY A 164 19.11 -6.22 -16.21
N GLU A 165 17.87 -5.71 -16.17
CA GLU A 165 17.55 -4.31 -16.45
C GLU A 165 17.61 -3.40 -15.21
N LEU A 166 17.45 -3.94 -14.00
CA LEU A 166 17.54 -3.17 -12.76
C LEU A 166 18.98 -2.70 -12.51
N LYS A 167 19.23 -1.38 -12.52
CA LYS A 167 20.59 -0.81 -12.54
C LYS A 167 21.12 -0.33 -11.19
N PHE A 168 20.26 -0.14 -10.21
CA PHE A 168 20.63 0.25 -8.84
C PHE A 168 19.94 -0.63 -7.79
N PRO A 169 20.44 -0.68 -6.54
CA PRO A 169 19.85 -1.48 -5.48
C PRO A 169 18.44 -1.00 -5.11
N MET A 170 17.51 -1.94 -4.95
CA MET A 170 16.15 -1.69 -4.45
C MET A 170 15.87 -2.62 -3.27
N VAL A 171 15.46 -2.04 -2.15
CA VAL A 171 15.06 -2.77 -0.94
C VAL A 171 13.58 -3.13 -1.01
N ARG A 172 13.27 -4.42 -0.83
CA ARG A 172 11.89 -4.95 -0.81
C ARG A 172 11.24 -4.70 0.55
N VAL A 173 10.88 -3.46 0.85
CA VAL A 173 10.27 -3.11 2.14
C VAL A 173 8.97 -3.88 2.37
N ASN A 174 8.17 -4.08 1.33
CA ASN A 174 6.95 -4.89 1.42
C ASN A 174 7.19 -6.30 1.98
N ASN A 175 8.39 -6.86 1.82
CA ASN A 175 8.70 -8.24 2.24
C ASN A 175 9.20 -8.33 3.69
N ALA A 176 9.43 -7.22 4.37
CA ALA A 176 9.75 -7.22 5.80
C ALA A 176 8.61 -7.81 6.63
N ALA A 177 8.92 -8.61 7.65
CA ALA A 177 7.90 -9.23 8.50
C ALA A 177 7.06 -8.18 9.24
N CYS A 178 7.70 -7.13 9.76
CA CYS A 178 7.01 -6.00 10.39
C CYS A 178 6.18 -5.15 9.41
N LYS A 179 6.34 -5.32 8.10
CA LYS A 179 5.48 -4.70 7.10
C LYS A 179 4.32 -5.62 6.73
N HIS A 180 4.55 -6.74 6.08
CA HIS A 180 3.46 -7.50 5.48
C HIS A 180 2.57 -8.25 6.47
N PHE A 181 3.08 -8.67 7.64
CA PHE A 181 2.22 -9.28 8.66
C PHE A 181 1.23 -8.29 9.28
N PHE A 182 1.55 -7.00 9.28
CA PHE A 182 0.73 -5.97 9.94
C PHE A 182 0.00 -5.09 8.94
N ASP A 183 0.71 -4.45 8.04
CA ASP A 183 0.16 -3.55 7.02
C ASP A 183 -0.77 -4.32 6.07
N ASN A 184 -0.25 -5.27 5.33
CA ASN A 184 -1.05 -6.01 4.35
C ASN A 184 -2.18 -6.83 5.01
N ARG A 185 -1.97 -7.37 6.21
CA ARG A 185 -2.97 -8.19 6.89
C ARG A 185 -3.96 -7.35 7.71
N TYR A 186 -3.47 -6.64 8.71
CA TYR A 186 -4.35 -5.90 9.63
C TYR A 186 -4.75 -4.55 9.07
N GLY A 187 -3.84 -3.84 8.39
CA GLY A 187 -4.11 -2.56 7.74
C GLY A 187 -5.16 -2.69 6.65
N THR A 188 -4.92 -3.56 5.66
CA THR A 188 -5.89 -3.83 4.59
C THR A 188 -7.18 -4.40 5.14
N GLY A 189 -7.09 -5.39 6.06
CA GLY A 189 -8.26 -6.03 6.64
C GLY A 189 -9.20 -5.04 7.32
N GLN A 190 -8.68 -4.04 8.05
CA GLN A 190 -9.51 -3.03 8.66
C GLN A 190 -10.01 -2.02 7.63
N SER A 191 -9.10 -1.40 6.88
CA SER A 191 -9.43 -0.26 6.00
C SER A 191 -10.39 -0.60 4.86
N VAL A 192 -10.33 -1.83 4.34
CA VAL A 192 -11.31 -2.32 3.35
C VAL A 192 -12.72 -2.31 3.94
N TRP A 193 -12.89 -2.81 5.16
CA TRP A 193 -14.20 -2.83 5.82
C TRP A 193 -14.64 -1.45 6.28
N ASP A 194 -13.73 -0.56 6.66
CA ASP A 194 -14.04 0.85 6.90
C ASP A 194 -14.62 1.50 5.64
N GLY A 195 -14.00 1.28 4.49
CA GLY A 195 -14.48 1.75 3.18
C GLY A 195 -15.85 1.18 2.80
N ILE A 196 -16.03 -0.15 2.89
CA ILE A 196 -17.29 -0.83 2.57
C ILE A 196 -18.41 -0.35 3.50
N ASN A 197 -18.22 -0.37 4.81
CA ASN A 197 -19.23 -0.01 5.79
C ASN A 197 -19.65 1.45 5.67
N ARG A 198 -18.69 2.37 5.54
CA ARG A 198 -18.94 3.80 5.37
C ARG A 198 -19.71 4.10 4.08
N THR A 199 -19.32 3.45 2.98
CA THR A 199 -19.90 3.71 1.67
C THR A 199 -21.29 3.12 1.52
N THR A 200 -21.46 1.86 1.90
CA THR A 200 -22.72 1.13 1.71
C THR A 200 -23.76 1.41 2.80
N ASN A 201 -23.31 1.59 4.05
CA ASN A 201 -24.18 1.63 5.24
C ASN A 201 -25.09 0.39 5.34
N LEU A 202 -24.55 -0.79 4.96
CA LEU A 202 -25.27 -2.07 5.01
C LEU A 202 -24.71 -2.97 6.10
N ILE A 203 -25.56 -3.86 6.61
CA ILE A 203 -25.13 -4.89 7.55
C ILE A 203 -24.32 -5.99 6.83
N VAL A 204 -23.21 -6.40 7.43
CA VAL A 204 -22.35 -7.49 6.94
C VAL A 204 -22.74 -8.83 7.57
N ALA A 205 -23.24 -8.80 8.81
CA ALA A 205 -23.65 -10.01 9.51
C ALA A 205 -24.71 -10.81 8.74
N GLY A 206 -24.48 -12.10 8.61
CA GLY A 206 -25.34 -13.04 7.86
C GLY A 206 -25.17 -13.01 6.35
N LYS A 207 -24.38 -12.11 5.80
CA LYS A 207 -24.06 -12.04 4.37
C LYS A 207 -22.97 -13.02 3.98
N ILE A 208 -22.95 -13.40 2.69
CA ILE A 208 -21.87 -14.16 2.10
C ILE A 208 -20.88 -13.19 1.48
N VAL A 209 -19.65 -13.21 2.00
CA VAL A 209 -18.54 -12.39 1.51
C VAL A 209 -17.57 -13.29 0.76
N VAL A 210 -17.37 -13.01 -0.52
CA VAL A 210 -16.37 -13.68 -1.36
C VAL A 210 -15.09 -12.84 -1.35
N VAL A 211 -13.99 -13.43 -0.93
CA VAL A 211 -12.66 -12.82 -0.96
C VAL A 211 -11.84 -13.53 -2.03
N ALA A 212 -11.51 -12.81 -3.09
CA ALA A 212 -10.68 -13.34 -4.17
C ALA A 212 -9.20 -13.09 -3.88
N GLY A 213 -8.48 -14.16 -3.58
CA GLY A 213 -7.08 -14.16 -3.14
C GLY A 213 -6.93 -14.38 -1.63
N TYR A 214 -5.96 -15.22 -1.25
CA TYR A 214 -5.67 -15.53 0.16
C TYR A 214 -4.19 -15.26 0.53
N GLY A 215 -3.62 -14.21 -0.08
CA GLY A 215 -2.39 -13.57 0.39
C GLY A 215 -2.63 -12.81 1.70
N TRP A 216 -1.67 -12.02 2.15
CA TRP A 216 -1.80 -11.31 3.43
C TRP A 216 -3.00 -10.37 3.49
N CYS A 217 -3.30 -9.63 2.40
CA CYS A 217 -4.49 -8.79 2.29
C CYS A 217 -5.78 -9.61 2.38
N GLY A 218 -5.84 -10.72 1.65
CA GLY A 218 -7.01 -11.62 1.65
C GLY A 218 -7.27 -12.23 3.03
N LYS A 219 -6.22 -12.70 3.72
CA LYS A 219 -6.31 -13.21 5.09
C LYS A 219 -6.90 -12.15 6.05
N GLY A 220 -6.39 -10.92 5.98
CA GLY A 220 -6.89 -9.83 6.81
C GLY A 220 -8.35 -9.49 6.50
N THR A 221 -8.69 -9.38 5.22
CA THR A 221 -10.06 -9.07 4.75
C THR A 221 -11.05 -10.17 5.16
N ALA A 222 -10.70 -11.44 4.96
CA ALA A 222 -11.52 -12.59 5.35
C ALA A 222 -11.73 -12.67 6.87
N MET A 223 -10.66 -12.49 7.65
CA MET A 223 -10.72 -12.47 9.12
C MET A 223 -11.65 -11.37 9.64
N ARG A 224 -11.58 -10.16 9.08
CA ARG A 224 -12.44 -9.04 9.48
C ARG A 224 -13.89 -9.27 9.06
N ALA A 225 -14.14 -9.80 7.85
CA ALA A 225 -15.48 -10.19 7.41
C ALA A 225 -16.14 -11.18 8.40
N LYS A 226 -15.39 -12.23 8.79
CA LYS A 226 -15.84 -13.21 9.79
C LYS A 226 -16.14 -12.53 11.14
N GLY A 227 -15.27 -11.60 11.57
CA GLY A 227 -15.48 -10.82 12.80
C GLY A 227 -16.73 -9.92 12.75
N LEU A 228 -17.12 -9.46 11.58
CA LEU A 228 -18.38 -8.72 11.35
C LEU A 228 -19.60 -9.64 11.21
N GLY A 229 -19.44 -10.96 11.35
CA GLY A 229 -20.53 -11.93 11.29
C GLY A 229 -20.87 -12.44 9.90
N ALA A 230 -20.02 -12.23 8.93
CA ALA A 230 -20.19 -12.78 7.57
C ALA A 230 -19.90 -14.29 7.52
N ARG A 231 -20.49 -14.94 6.53
CA ARG A 231 -20.04 -16.24 6.00
C ARG A 231 -19.03 -15.94 4.90
N VAL A 232 -17.79 -16.43 5.04
CA VAL A 232 -16.71 -16.10 4.11
C VAL A 232 -16.42 -17.26 3.18
N ILE A 233 -16.33 -16.96 1.90
CA ILE A 233 -15.86 -17.84 0.83
C ILE A 233 -14.56 -17.24 0.29
N VAL A 234 -13.53 -18.06 0.12
CA VAL A 234 -12.26 -17.66 -0.49
C VAL A 234 -12.17 -18.29 -1.88
N THR A 235 -11.74 -17.52 -2.86
CA THR A 235 -11.31 -18.03 -4.16
C THR A 235 -9.80 -17.87 -4.30
N GLU A 236 -9.09 -18.92 -4.68
CA GLU A 236 -7.62 -18.94 -4.73
C GLU A 236 -7.13 -19.92 -5.81
N ILE A 237 -5.96 -19.60 -6.41
CA ILE A 237 -5.32 -20.45 -7.42
C ILE A 237 -4.17 -21.30 -6.83
N ASP A 238 -3.59 -20.85 -5.71
CA ASP A 238 -2.52 -21.55 -5.02
C ASP A 238 -3.13 -22.59 -4.06
N PRO A 239 -2.89 -23.89 -4.28
CA PRO A 239 -3.48 -24.94 -3.46
C PRO A 239 -3.01 -24.88 -1.99
N ILE A 240 -1.83 -24.35 -1.71
CA ILE A 240 -1.32 -24.21 -0.33
C ILE A 240 -2.12 -23.13 0.40
N LYS A 241 -2.32 -21.96 -0.20
CA LYS A 241 -3.14 -20.89 0.37
C LYS A 241 -4.61 -21.28 0.48
N ALA A 242 -5.12 -22.06 -0.48
CA ALA A 242 -6.49 -22.59 -0.42
C ALA A 242 -6.69 -23.52 0.79
N ILE A 243 -5.74 -24.44 1.05
CA ILE A 243 -5.78 -25.31 2.26
C ILE A 243 -5.65 -24.45 3.54
N GLU A 244 -4.80 -23.43 3.55
CA GLU A 244 -4.69 -22.54 4.69
C GLU A 244 -6.03 -21.83 4.98
N ALA A 245 -6.74 -21.35 3.95
CA ALA A 245 -8.07 -20.78 4.10
C ALA A 245 -9.08 -21.77 4.71
N VAL A 246 -9.05 -23.04 4.29
CA VAL A 246 -9.89 -24.10 4.87
C VAL A 246 -9.55 -24.31 6.36
N MET A 247 -8.26 -24.35 6.72
CA MET A 247 -7.83 -24.51 8.12
C MET A 247 -8.20 -23.31 9.01
N ASP A 248 -8.25 -22.09 8.43
CA ASP A 248 -8.75 -20.89 9.10
C ASP A 248 -10.29 -20.86 9.26
N GLY A 249 -10.96 -21.89 8.71
CA GLY A 249 -12.40 -22.12 8.81
C GLY A 249 -13.23 -21.30 7.83
N PHE A 250 -12.73 -21.14 6.61
CA PHE A 250 -13.43 -20.54 5.47
C PHE A 250 -13.81 -21.60 4.43
N ASP A 251 -14.89 -21.38 3.71
CA ASP A 251 -15.22 -22.15 2.53
C ASP A 251 -14.30 -21.75 1.36
N VAL A 252 -13.92 -22.71 0.54
CA VAL A 252 -13.11 -22.47 -0.67
C VAL A 252 -13.82 -23.05 -1.90
N MET A 253 -13.96 -22.24 -2.94
CA MET A 253 -14.52 -22.69 -4.22
C MET A 253 -14.04 -21.79 -5.37
N PRO A 254 -14.18 -22.24 -6.64
CA PRO A 254 -13.90 -21.38 -7.80
C PRO A 254 -14.83 -20.17 -7.86
N MET A 255 -14.36 -19.04 -8.44
CA MET A 255 -15.16 -17.80 -8.57
C MET A 255 -16.51 -18.06 -9.25
N LYS A 256 -16.55 -18.87 -10.29
CA LYS A 256 -17.78 -19.23 -11.00
C LYS A 256 -18.90 -19.79 -10.10
N GLU A 257 -18.53 -20.54 -9.05
CA GLU A 257 -19.51 -21.05 -8.08
C GLU A 257 -19.79 -20.01 -6.98
N ALA A 258 -18.77 -19.26 -6.55
CA ALA A 258 -18.90 -18.20 -5.57
C ALA A 258 -19.79 -17.05 -6.08
N ALA A 259 -19.73 -16.72 -7.38
CA ALA A 259 -20.56 -15.69 -8.01
C ALA A 259 -22.06 -15.93 -7.80
N LYS A 260 -22.52 -17.18 -7.83
CA LYS A 260 -23.93 -17.55 -7.66
C LYS A 260 -24.48 -17.28 -6.25
N VAL A 261 -23.61 -17.22 -5.24
CA VAL A 261 -24.02 -17.19 -3.84
C VAL A 261 -23.52 -15.95 -3.07
N GLY A 262 -22.53 -15.23 -3.59
CA GLY A 262 -21.93 -14.05 -2.93
C GLY A 262 -22.90 -12.86 -2.84
N ASP A 263 -22.82 -12.13 -1.73
CA ASP A 263 -23.49 -10.83 -1.55
C ASP A 263 -22.49 -9.68 -1.68
N PHE A 264 -21.26 -9.86 -1.16
CA PHE A 264 -20.14 -8.96 -1.33
C PHE A 264 -18.96 -9.71 -1.96
N PHE A 265 -18.25 -9.04 -2.86
CA PHE A 265 -17.05 -9.55 -3.52
C PHE A 265 -15.92 -8.55 -3.29
N VAL A 266 -14.81 -9.03 -2.75
CA VAL A 266 -13.60 -8.23 -2.49
C VAL A 266 -12.42 -8.88 -3.19
N THR A 267 -11.87 -8.21 -4.22
CA THR A 267 -10.67 -8.69 -4.92
C THR A 267 -9.41 -8.14 -4.28
N VAL A 268 -8.41 -9.01 -4.08
CA VAL A 268 -7.13 -8.70 -3.40
C VAL A 268 -5.97 -9.54 -3.96
N THR A 269 -6.01 -9.82 -5.26
CA THR A 269 -5.05 -10.73 -5.91
C THR A 269 -3.85 -10.01 -6.53
N GLY A 270 -4.05 -8.77 -6.98
CA GLY A 270 -3.10 -8.04 -7.82
C GLY A 270 -3.03 -8.57 -9.27
N CYS A 271 -4.00 -9.39 -9.68
CA CYS A 271 -4.09 -9.98 -11.02
C CYS A 271 -5.17 -9.28 -11.85
N ASP A 272 -5.00 -9.25 -13.14
CA ASP A 272 -6.00 -8.72 -14.08
C ASP A 272 -7.17 -9.68 -14.27
N GLY A 273 -8.40 -9.15 -14.43
CA GLY A 273 -9.58 -9.90 -14.86
C GLY A 273 -10.02 -11.01 -13.91
N VAL A 274 -9.95 -10.80 -12.60
CA VAL A 274 -10.34 -11.79 -11.58
C VAL A 274 -11.85 -12.02 -11.53
N ILE A 275 -12.63 -10.98 -11.79
CA ILE A 275 -14.08 -11.02 -11.95
C ILE A 275 -14.43 -10.48 -13.34
N ASP A 276 -15.00 -11.32 -14.18
CA ASP A 276 -15.28 -10.99 -15.56
C ASP A 276 -16.77 -11.15 -15.93
N LYS A 277 -17.06 -11.03 -17.23
CA LYS A 277 -18.41 -11.11 -17.79
C LYS A 277 -19.17 -12.41 -17.45
N GLU A 278 -18.45 -13.53 -17.32
CA GLU A 278 -19.08 -14.83 -17.01
C GLU A 278 -19.57 -14.85 -15.57
N ASP A 279 -18.76 -14.29 -14.66
CA ASP A 279 -19.10 -14.16 -13.24
C ASP A 279 -20.25 -13.16 -13.01
N PHE A 280 -20.20 -11.99 -13.67
CA PHE A 280 -21.28 -11.00 -13.57
C PHE A 280 -22.64 -11.58 -13.93
N ALA A 281 -22.72 -12.42 -14.96
CA ALA A 281 -23.98 -13.02 -15.42
C ALA A 281 -24.62 -13.95 -14.38
N GLU A 282 -23.82 -14.57 -13.53
CA GLU A 282 -24.25 -15.50 -12.48
C GLU A 282 -24.54 -14.84 -11.13
N MET A 283 -24.15 -13.57 -10.95
CA MET A 283 -24.32 -12.86 -9.68
C MET A 283 -25.78 -12.59 -9.35
N LYS A 284 -26.07 -12.53 -8.05
CA LYS A 284 -27.39 -12.17 -7.54
C LYS A 284 -27.75 -10.72 -7.84
N GLU A 285 -29.07 -10.44 -7.87
CA GLU A 285 -29.57 -9.07 -7.75
C GLU A 285 -29.01 -8.39 -6.50
N GLY A 286 -28.39 -7.23 -6.68
CA GLY A 286 -27.86 -6.46 -5.58
C GLY A 286 -26.44 -6.85 -5.12
N ALA A 287 -25.74 -7.71 -5.84
CA ALA A 287 -24.36 -8.06 -5.51
C ALA A 287 -23.45 -6.80 -5.49
N ILE A 288 -22.57 -6.72 -4.51
CA ILE A 288 -21.69 -5.57 -4.28
C ILE A 288 -20.25 -6.00 -4.49
N LEU A 289 -19.55 -5.33 -5.40
CA LEU A 289 -18.17 -5.60 -5.77
C LEU A 289 -17.27 -4.45 -5.32
N CYS A 290 -16.10 -4.78 -4.81
CA CYS A 290 -15.04 -3.81 -4.57
C CYS A 290 -13.67 -4.43 -4.75
N ASN A 291 -12.72 -3.59 -5.12
CA ASN A 291 -11.32 -3.97 -5.26
C ASN A 291 -10.50 -3.40 -4.10
N ALA A 292 -9.59 -4.19 -3.57
CA ALA A 292 -8.57 -3.80 -2.62
C ALA A 292 -7.15 -4.22 -3.07
N GLY A 293 -7.00 -4.61 -4.34
CA GLY A 293 -5.71 -4.72 -5.01
C GLY A 293 -5.21 -3.33 -5.47
N HIS A 294 -3.92 -3.22 -5.72
CA HIS A 294 -3.26 -1.94 -6.00
C HIS A 294 -3.82 -1.23 -7.25
N PHE A 295 -4.07 -1.97 -8.34
CA PHE A 295 -4.64 -1.44 -9.58
C PHE A 295 -6.12 -1.80 -9.73
N ASP A 296 -6.83 -1.03 -10.54
CA ASP A 296 -8.27 -1.16 -10.83
C ASP A 296 -8.57 -2.16 -11.97
N CYS A 297 -7.73 -3.17 -12.15
CA CYS A 297 -7.83 -4.15 -13.23
C CYS A 297 -8.47 -5.50 -12.81
N GLU A 298 -8.63 -5.75 -11.50
CA GLU A 298 -9.14 -7.04 -11.03
C GLU A 298 -10.62 -7.29 -11.37
N ILE A 299 -11.42 -6.23 -11.50
CA ILE A 299 -12.82 -6.26 -11.94
C ILE A 299 -12.88 -5.71 -13.36
N ASP A 300 -13.48 -6.45 -14.29
CA ASP A 300 -13.60 -5.99 -15.69
C ASP A 300 -14.60 -4.83 -15.83
N MET A 301 -14.17 -3.65 -15.39
CA MET A 301 -14.92 -2.41 -15.47
C MET A 301 -15.17 -1.96 -16.91
N ALA A 302 -14.26 -2.32 -17.82
CA ALA A 302 -14.40 -1.96 -19.23
C ALA A 302 -15.61 -2.69 -19.84
N TRP A 303 -15.75 -3.97 -19.56
CA TRP A 303 -16.92 -4.72 -20.01
C TRP A 303 -18.22 -4.21 -19.39
N LEU A 304 -18.24 -3.95 -18.06
CA LEU A 304 -19.42 -3.41 -17.38
C LEU A 304 -19.88 -2.09 -17.99
N LYS A 305 -18.97 -1.15 -18.21
CA LYS A 305 -19.25 0.16 -18.81
C LYS A 305 -19.77 0.04 -20.23
N ALA A 306 -19.27 -0.91 -21.02
CA ALA A 306 -19.64 -1.11 -22.41
C ALA A 306 -20.96 -1.90 -22.59
N ASN A 307 -21.34 -2.76 -21.66
CA ASN A 307 -22.43 -3.73 -21.85
C ASN A 307 -23.62 -3.53 -20.88
N ALA A 308 -23.51 -2.72 -19.84
CA ALA A 308 -24.63 -2.44 -18.97
C ALA A 308 -25.77 -1.72 -19.74
N VAL A 309 -27.00 -2.16 -19.52
CA VAL A 309 -28.21 -1.55 -20.13
C VAL A 309 -28.50 -0.17 -19.52
N GLU A 310 -28.16 -0.02 -18.24
CA GLU A 310 -28.30 1.24 -17.50
C GLU A 310 -27.12 1.35 -16.52
N ILE A 311 -26.52 2.53 -16.41
CA ILE A 311 -25.48 2.88 -15.44
C ILE A 311 -26.00 4.05 -14.63
N ARG A 312 -25.98 3.95 -13.30
CA ARG A 312 -26.49 5.00 -12.43
C ARG A 312 -25.76 5.05 -11.10
N GLU A 313 -25.32 6.23 -10.70
CA GLU A 313 -24.81 6.45 -9.35
C GLU A 313 -25.95 6.26 -8.34
N GLN A 314 -25.73 5.41 -7.33
CA GLN A 314 -26.68 5.14 -6.26
C GLN A 314 -26.40 5.99 -5.02
N ARG A 315 -25.12 6.13 -4.70
CA ARG A 315 -24.56 6.97 -3.64
C ARG A 315 -23.15 7.38 -4.04
N LYS A 316 -22.57 8.35 -3.37
CA LYS A 316 -21.15 8.69 -3.55
C LYS A 316 -20.31 7.41 -3.42
N ASN A 317 -19.49 7.15 -4.41
CA ASN A 317 -18.64 5.96 -4.54
C ASN A 317 -19.39 4.62 -4.71
N ILE A 318 -20.67 4.63 -5.09
CA ILE A 318 -21.41 3.42 -5.50
C ILE A 318 -22.01 3.62 -6.87
N MET A 319 -21.48 2.92 -7.85
CA MET A 319 -22.04 2.89 -9.20
C MET A 319 -22.81 1.60 -9.43
N GLY A 320 -24.06 1.71 -9.85
CA GLY A 320 -24.91 0.58 -10.23
C GLY A 320 -24.85 0.32 -11.72
N TYR A 321 -24.77 -0.94 -12.08
CA TYR A 321 -24.75 -1.44 -13.45
C TYR A 321 -25.89 -2.43 -13.63
N LYS A 322 -26.87 -2.12 -14.48
CA LYS A 322 -27.94 -3.03 -14.86
C LYS A 322 -27.47 -3.92 -15.99
N LEU A 323 -27.38 -5.19 -15.74
CA LEU A 323 -26.91 -6.15 -16.74
C LEU A 323 -27.98 -6.46 -17.80
N PRO A 324 -27.60 -6.95 -19.00
CA PRO A 324 -28.55 -7.44 -20.01
C PRO A 324 -29.49 -8.54 -19.52
N THR A 325 -29.07 -9.31 -18.53
CA THR A 325 -29.83 -10.35 -17.85
C THR A 325 -30.91 -9.79 -16.89
N GLY A 326 -30.86 -8.47 -16.63
CA GLY A 326 -31.89 -7.72 -15.89
C GLY A 326 -31.51 -7.36 -14.46
N GLN A 327 -30.58 -8.10 -13.82
CA GLN A 327 -30.15 -7.79 -12.45
C GLN A 327 -29.25 -6.55 -12.37
N TRP A 328 -29.27 -5.90 -11.21
CA TRP A 328 -28.33 -4.87 -10.85
C TRP A 328 -27.16 -5.45 -10.06
N ILE A 329 -25.96 -5.02 -10.38
CA ILE A 329 -24.78 -5.17 -9.55
C ILE A 329 -24.21 -3.79 -9.22
N PHE A 330 -23.54 -3.67 -8.09
CA PHE A 330 -23.01 -2.41 -7.60
C PHE A 330 -21.50 -2.50 -7.40
N VAL A 331 -20.76 -1.52 -7.94
CA VAL A 331 -19.31 -1.46 -7.80
C VAL A 331 -18.94 -0.26 -6.95
N LEU A 332 -18.16 -0.51 -5.90
CA LEU A 332 -17.65 0.53 -5.02
C LEU A 332 -16.41 1.17 -5.65
N ALA A 333 -16.33 2.50 -5.53
CA ALA A 333 -15.19 3.31 -6.01
C ALA A 333 -14.80 3.00 -7.46
N GLU A 334 -15.74 2.54 -8.29
CA GLU A 334 -15.53 2.16 -9.69
C GLU A 334 -14.40 1.12 -9.89
N GLY A 335 -14.25 0.17 -8.98
CA GLY A 335 -13.21 -0.87 -9.03
C GLY A 335 -11.83 -0.42 -8.57
N ARG A 336 -11.69 0.84 -8.15
CA ARG A 336 -10.44 1.36 -7.57
C ARG A 336 -10.25 0.86 -6.13
N LEU A 337 -9.06 1.04 -5.60
CA LEU A 337 -8.67 0.64 -4.24
C LEU A 337 -9.61 1.24 -3.18
N VAL A 338 -10.56 0.41 -2.70
CA VAL A 338 -11.71 0.87 -1.90
C VAL A 338 -11.32 1.52 -0.58
N ASN A 339 -10.25 1.06 0.06
CA ASN A 339 -9.78 1.57 1.34
C ASN A 339 -9.21 2.99 1.28
N LEU A 340 -8.81 3.44 0.11
CA LEU A 340 -8.29 4.80 -0.12
C LEU A 340 -9.30 5.68 -0.87
N ALA A 341 -9.98 5.13 -1.89
CA ALA A 341 -10.96 5.89 -2.66
C ALA A 341 -12.25 6.17 -1.87
N ALA A 342 -12.58 5.31 -0.90
CA ALA A 342 -13.80 5.41 -0.09
C ALA A 342 -13.53 5.43 1.43
N GLY A 343 -12.28 5.51 1.85
CA GLY A 343 -11.84 5.52 3.25
C GLY A 343 -10.59 6.36 3.47
N ASP A 344 -10.01 6.27 4.66
CA ASP A 344 -8.83 7.02 5.08
C ASP A 344 -7.53 6.18 4.98
N GLY A 345 -7.58 5.04 4.29
CA GLY A 345 -6.46 4.11 4.16
C GLY A 345 -6.17 3.32 5.44
N HIS A 346 -4.98 2.75 5.52
CA HIS A 346 -4.57 1.93 6.66
C HIS A 346 -4.45 2.76 7.95
N PRO A 347 -4.72 2.16 9.14
CA PRO A 347 -4.58 2.85 10.43
C PRO A 347 -3.18 3.44 10.63
N ALA A 348 -3.10 4.63 11.24
CA ALA A 348 -1.84 5.31 11.49
C ALA A 348 -0.82 4.46 12.26
N GLU A 349 -1.27 3.74 13.29
CA GLU A 349 -0.44 2.87 14.14
C GLU A 349 0.15 1.66 13.40
N ILE A 350 -0.50 1.23 12.30
CA ILE A 350 0.01 0.20 11.40
C ILE A 350 1.05 0.81 10.45
N MET A 351 0.73 1.95 9.83
CA MET A 351 1.66 2.63 8.91
C MET A 351 2.90 3.15 9.64
N ASP A 352 2.82 3.41 10.94
CA ASP A 352 3.96 3.72 11.81
C ASP A 352 5.07 2.65 11.71
N MET A 353 4.71 1.37 11.67
CA MET A 353 5.67 0.27 11.49
C MET A 353 6.21 0.22 10.07
N SER A 354 5.35 0.26 9.05
CA SER A 354 5.75 0.21 7.63
C SER A 354 6.69 1.36 7.28
N PHE A 355 6.35 2.57 7.73
CA PHE A 355 7.15 3.75 7.43
C PHE A 355 8.42 3.86 8.27
N ALA A 356 8.46 3.25 9.47
CA ALA A 356 9.71 3.06 10.20
C ALA A 356 10.67 2.15 9.43
N ILE A 357 10.17 1.04 8.84
CA ILE A 357 10.98 0.18 7.95
C ILE A 357 11.47 0.97 6.73
N GLN A 358 10.62 1.80 6.09
CA GLN A 358 11.02 2.66 4.97
C GLN A 358 12.16 3.60 5.35
N ALA A 359 12.00 4.33 6.43
CA ALA A 359 12.99 5.31 6.89
C ALA A 359 14.33 4.66 7.26
N LEU A 360 14.30 3.52 7.95
CA LEU A 360 15.50 2.77 8.32
C LEU A 360 16.15 2.07 7.12
N SER A 361 15.36 1.59 6.15
CA SER A 361 15.89 1.03 4.91
C SER A 361 16.56 2.10 4.03
N ALA A 362 15.98 3.29 3.95
CA ALA A 362 16.62 4.43 3.28
C ALA A 362 17.95 4.82 3.96
N LYS A 363 17.99 4.82 5.31
CA LYS A 363 19.21 5.04 6.09
C LYS A 363 20.25 3.96 5.80
N TYR A 364 19.85 2.69 5.78
CA TYR A 364 20.72 1.57 5.43
C TYR A 364 21.38 1.74 4.06
N LEU A 365 20.61 2.16 3.04
CA LEU A 365 21.15 2.44 1.71
C LEU A 365 22.23 3.52 1.72
N VAL A 366 22.06 4.56 2.53
CA VAL A 366 23.08 5.64 2.67
C VAL A 366 24.34 5.11 3.34
N GLU A 367 24.18 4.33 4.43
CA GLU A 367 25.30 3.80 5.22
C GLU A 367 26.15 2.79 4.44
N HIS A 368 25.53 2.07 3.48
CA HIS A 368 26.18 1.04 2.65
C HIS A 368 26.34 1.47 1.19
N ALA A 369 26.37 2.78 0.94
CA ALA A 369 26.49 3.32 -0.41
C ALA A 369 27.76 2.81 -1.11
N GLY A 370 27.60 2.15 -2.25
CA GLY A 370 28.71 1.58 -3.02
C GLY A 370 29.17 0.19 -2.58
N GLU A 371 28.64 -0.37 -1.49
CA GLU A 371 28.99 -1.72 -0.99
C GLU A 371 27.99 -2.78 -1.50
N LEU A 372 26.76 -2.36 -1.83
CA LEU A 372 25.69 -3.25 -2.24
C LEU A 372 25.87 -3.73 -3.69
N THR A 373 26.13 -5.02 -3.85
CA THR A 373 26.34 -5.67 -5.16
C THR A 373 25.04 -6.20 -5.77
N GLU A 374 24.13 -6.68 -4.94
CA GLU A 374 22.81 -7.15 -5.36
C GLU A 374 21.90 -5.98 -5.70
N LYS A 375 21.06 -6.17 -6.71
CA LYS A 375 20.12 -5.14 -7.18
C LYS A 375 18.75 -5.24 -6.53
N LEU A 376 18.39 -6.38 -5.98
CA LEU A 376 17.15 -6.58 -5.26
C LEU A 376 17.47 -7.18 -3.89
N ILE A 377 17.19 -6.42 -2.84
CA ILE A 377 17.65 -6.67 -1.48
C ILE A 377 16.45 -6.79 -0.54
N ASP A 378 16.47 -7.77 0.35
CA ASP A 378 15.52 -7.80 1.47
C ASP A 378 15.93 -6.80 2.55
N VAL A 379 14.96 -6.35 3.33
CA VAL A 379 15.24 -5.53 4.53
C VAL A 379 16.14 -6.34 5.46
N PRO A 380 17.27 -5.78 5.94
CA PRO A 380 18.13 -6.46 6.90
C PRO A 380 17.34 -6.90 8.13
N GLU A 381 17.59 -8.12 8.59
CA GLU A 381 16.87 -8.72 9.72
C GLU A 381 16.96 -7.86 11.00
N GLU A 382 18.08 -7.18 11.19
CA GLU A 382 18.30 -6.28 12.33
C GLU A 382 17.36 -5.07 12.28
N VAL A 383 17.10 -4.52 11.09
CA VAL A 383 16.17 -3.40 10.88
C VAL A 383 14.75 -3.83 11.22
N ASP A 384 14.33 -4.98 10.69
CA ASP A 384 13.00 -5.53 10.94
C ASP A 384 12.77 -5.83 12.43
N LYS A 385 13.74 -6.48 13.07
CA LYS A 385 13.71 -6.77 14.51
C LYS A 385 13.79 -5.52 15.39
N ASP A 386 14.52 -4.47 14.97
CA ASP A 386 14.58 -3.20 15.71
C ASP A 386 13.23 -2.53 15.75
N VAL A 387 12.53 -2.46 14.63
CA VAL A 387 11.16 -1.92 14.57
C VAL A 387 10.22 -2.70 15.49
N ALA A 388 10.29 -4.03 15.49
CA ALA A 388 9.47 -4.87 16.38
C ALA A 388 9.75 -4.61 17.87
N ARG A 389 11.03 -4.53 18.26
CA ARG A 389 11.43 -4.26 19.65
C ARG A 389 10.95 -2.88 20.11
N ARG A 390 11.13 -1.85 19.29
CA ARG A 390 10.65 -0.50 19.58
C ARG A 390 9.13 -0.48 19.76
N LYS A 391 8.38 -1.17 18.86
CA LYS A 391 6.92 -1.25 18.97
C LYS A 391 6.47 -1.95 20.24
N LEU A 392 7.11 -3.06 20.61
CA LEU A 392 6.83 -3.76 21.88
C LEU A 392 7.10 -2.87 23.10
N ALA A 393 8.20 -2.13 23.08
CA ALA A 393 8.53 -1.18 24.15
C ALA A 393 7.48 -0.10 24.33
N PHE A 394 6.98 0.50 23.22
CA PHE A 394 5.87 1.47 23.28
C PHE A 394 4.58 0.87 23.81
N LEU A 395 4.32 -0.40 23.49
CA LEU A 395 3.16 -1.13 24.01
C LEU A 395 3.33 -1.57 25.47
N GLY A 396 4.48 -1.30 26.08
CA GLY A 396 4.82 -1.75 27.45
C GLY A 396 4.88 -3.26 27.57
N LYS A 397 5.33 -3.95 26.51
CA LYS A 397 5.44 -5.41 26.49
C LYS A 397 6.90 -5.85 26.56
N GLU A 398 7.15 -6.83 27.36
CA GLU A 398 8.42 -7.53 27.48
C GLU A 398 8.27 -8.94 26.90
N ILE A 399 9.36 -9.48 26.38
CA ILE A 399 9.44 -10.85 25.85
C ILE A 399 10.56 -11.62 26.53
N ASP A 400 10.51 -12.94 26.47
CA ASP A 400 11.55 -13.80 27.00
C ASP A 400 12.88 -13.58 26.31
N VAL A 401 13.98 -13.80 27.06
CA VAL A 401 15.35 -13.76 26.57
C VAL A 401 15.95 -15.15 26.78
N LEU A 402 16.65 -15.65 25.76
CA LEU A 402 17.33 -16.95 25.87
C LEU A 402 18.39 -16.92 26.98
N THR A 403 18.47 -18.00 27.75
CA THR A 403 19.62 -18.21 28.63
C THR A 403 20.88 -18.58 27.81
N PRO A 404 22.07 -18.40 28.35
CA PRO A 404 23.29 -18.82 27.66
C PRO A 404 23.30 -20.33 27.31
N GLU A 405 22.68 -21.17 28.10
CA GLU A 405 22.54 -22.60 27.82
C GLU A 405 21.59 -22.86 26.65
N GLN A 406 20.48 -22.11 26.55
CA GLN A 406 19.54 -22.19 25.43
C GLN A 406 20.17 -21.68 24.15
N GLU A 407 20.92 -20.57 24.19
CA GLU A 407 21.68 -20.07 23.04
C GLU A 407 22.71 -21.09 22.54
N LYS A 408 23.46 -21.71 23.49
CA LYS A 408 24.42 -22.75 23.14
C LYS A 408 23.75 -23.96 22.51
N TYR A 409 22.60 -24.39 23.03
CA TYR A 409 21.82 -25.52 22.49
C TYR A 409 21.37 -25.22 21.04
N LEU A 410 20.77 -24.04 20.80
CA LEU A 410 20.26 -23.65 19.48
C LEU A 410 21.37 -23.47 18.43
N ASN A 411 22.59 -23.12 18.85
CA ASN A 411 23.75 -22.93 17.96
C ASN A 411 24.64 -24.18 17.86
N SER A 412 24.25 -25.31 18.47
CA SER A 412 24.97 -26.57 18.41
C SER A 412 24.27 -27.58 17.51
N TYR A 413 25.05 -28.26 16.67
CA TYR A 413 24.59 -29.44 15.91
C TYR A 413 24.86 -30.76 16.64
N ALA A 414 25.64 -30.74 17.73
CA ALA A 414 25.95 -31.89 18.59
C ALA A 414 25.03 -31.83 19.81
N LEU A 415 24.11 -32.82 19.92
CA LEU A 415 23.28 -33.08 21.06
C LEU A 415 24.04 -33.98 22.05
#